data_95b7935126fc767911cd73ed132d87ba
#
_entry.id   95b7935126fc767911cd73ed132d87ba
#
_cell.length_a   1.000
_cell.length_b   1.000
_cell.length_c   1.000
_cell.angle_alpha   90.00
_cell.angle_beta   90.00
_cell.angle_gamma   90.00
#
_symmetry.space_group_name_H-M   'P 1'
#
loop_
_entity.id
_entity.type
_entity.pdbx_description
1 polymer ?
#
loop_
_entity_poly.entity_id
_entity_poly.type
_entity_poly.pdbx_seq_one_letter_code
_entity_poly.pdbx_strand_id
1 'polypeptide(L)'
;QIYAQIDAILADDPQDKIVAFACNWCSYAGGDAAGTSRLQYPPNVRLVRTMCSGRVDQRFILHAFAMGAPLVLVSGCLFADCHYIDANRWTQRRVERVWNRLEKKDIRPERLQLEWISAAEGQKFARVMNEIEELRSQVTPEEVDHSKEALSANA
;
A
#
# COMPACT_ATOMS: atom_id res chain seq x y z
N GLN A 1 -13.82 4.20 8.99
CA GLN A 1 -12.55 4.29 9.72
C GLN A 1 -11.34 4.23 8.77
N ILE A 2 -11.17 3.18 7.93
CA ILE A 2 -10.07 3.10 6.95
C ILE A 2 -10.17 4.21 5.90
N TYR A 3 -11.34 4.46 5.33
CA TYR A 3 -11.54 5.58 4.40
C TYR A 3 -11.11 6.92 5.02
N ALA A 4 -11.54 7.20 6.25
CA ALA A 4 -11.17 8.44 6.94
C ALA A 4 -9.65 8.58 7.17
N GLN A 5 -8.93 7.46 7.37
CA GLN A 5 -7.47 7.48 7.44
C GLN A 5 -6.84 7.79 6.08
N ILE A 6 -7.32 7.17 5.00
CA ILE A 6 -6.87 7.45 3.65
C ILE A 6 -7.10 8.93 3.30
N ASP A 7 -8.31 9.42 3.56
CA ASP A 7 -8.69 10.81 3.29
C ASP A 7 -7.79 11.80 4.06
N ALA A 8 -7.51 11.51 5.34
CA ALA A 8 -6.63 12.33 6.15
C ALA A 8 -5.16 12.31 5.68
N ILE A 9 -4.67 11.16 5.20
CA ILE A 9 -3.32 11.05 4.64
C ILE A 9 -3.19 11.89 3.36
N LEU A 10 -4.22 11.87 2.51
CA LEU A 10 -4.19 12.49 1.18
C LEU A 10 -4.81 13.89 1.14
N ALA A 11 -5.22 14.45 2.29
CA ALA A 11 -5.79 15.79 2.36
C ALA A 11 -4.81 16.91 2.02
N ASP A 12 -3.51 16.67 2.25
CA ASP A 12 -2.43 17.63 2.05
C ASP A 12 -1.31 16.97 1.25
N ASP A 13 -0.91 17.59 0.14
CA ASP A 13 0.11 17.11 -0.79
C ASP A 13 0.01 15.61 -1.13
N PRO A 14 -1.11 15.14 -1.70
CA PRO A 14 -1.32 13.72 -1.95
C PRO A 14 -0.25 13.10 -2.85
N GLN A 15 0.32 13.87 -3.78
CA GLN A 15 1.35 13.41 -4.72
C GLN A 15 2.67 13.03 -4.03
N ASP A 16 2.91 13.57 -2.83
CA ASP A 16 4.09 13.23 -2.02
C ASP A 16 3.84 12.08 -1.06
N LYS A 17 2.66 11.50 -1.00
CA LYS A 17 2.32 10.47 -0.02
C LYS A 17 2.21 9.08 -0.66
N ILE A 18 2.68 8.08 0.06
CA ILE A 18 2.44 6.66 -0.23
C ILE A 18 1.49 6.13 0.84
N VAL A 19 0.37 5.55 0.41
CA VAL A 19 -0.55 4.86 1.32
C VAL A 19 -0.13 3.39 1.44
N ALA A 20 0.32 2.98 2.61
CA ALA A 20 0.80 1.62 2.85
C ALA A 20 -0.09 0.89 3.87
N PHE A 21 -0.86 -0.08 3.40
CA PHE A 21 -1.62 -0.97 4.28
C PHE A 21 -0.69 -2.01 4.89
N ALA A 22 -0.55 -2.00 6.22
CA ALA A 22 0.36 -2.87 6.95
C ALA A 22 -0.41 -3.81 7.89
N CYS A 23 -0.16 -5.11 7.74
CA CYS A 23 -0.74 -6.12 8.60
C CYS A 23 -0.16 -6.02 10.03
N ASN A 24 -1.04 -5.96 11.02
CA ASN A 24 -0.68 -5.81 12.43
C ASN A 24 0.34 -6.86 12.92
N TRP A 25 0.17 -8.10 12.48
CA TRP A 25 0.91 -9.25 13.03
C TRP A 25 2.30 -9.44 12.42
N CYS A 26 2.59 -8.77 11.30
CA CYS A 26 3.84 -8.97 10.57
C CYS A 26 4.43 -7.66 10.06
N SER A 27 3.98 -7.11 8.95
CA SER A 27 4.62 -5.96 8.31
C SER A 27 4.60 -4.69 9.17
N TYR A 28 3.56 -4.46 9.98
CA TYR A 28 3.54 -3.33 10.92
C TYR A 28 4.57 -3.52 12.04
N ALA A 29 4.66 -4.74 12.59
CA ALA A 29 5.69 -5.09 13.57
C ALA A 29 7.11 -5.05 12.96
N GLY A 30 7.26 -5.39 11.67
CA GLY A 30 8.51 -5.18 10.92
C GLY A 30 8.89 -3.70 10.84
N GLY A 31 7.92 -2.81 10.72
CA GLY A 31 8.12 -1.36 10.82
C GLY A 31 8.60 -0.93 12.21
N ASP A 32 8.02 -1.47 13.28
CA ASP A 32 8.48 -1.24 14.66
C ASP A 32 9.92 -1.74 14.85
N ALA A 33 10.27 -2.92 14.31
CA ALA A 33 11.61 -3.47 14.34
C ALA A 33 12.60 -2.58 13.57
N ALA A 34 12.20 -2.02 12.43
CA ALA A 34 13.01 -1.05 11.69
C ALA A 34 13.28 0.21 12.52
N GLY A 35 12.24 0.76 13.17
CA GLY A 35 12.33 1.94 14.03
C GLY A 35 13.24 1.72 15.24
N THR A 36 13.09 0.61 15.97
CA THR A 36 13.94 0.26 17.11
C THR A 36 15.40 0.04 16.71
N SER A 37 15.62 -0.49 15.50
CA SER A 37 16.95 -0.64 14.91
C SER A 37 17.50 0.65 14.29
N ARG A 38 16.78 1.78 14.37
CA ARG A 38 17.13 3.08 13.81
C ARG A 38 17.41 3.04 12.30
N LEU A 39 16.75 2.15 11.57
CA LEU A 39 16.86 2.09 10.13
C LEU A 39 16.12 3.28 9.51
N GLN A 40 16.74 3.89 8.50
CA GLN A 40 16.17 5.07 7.84
C GLN A 40 15.36 4.65 6.62
N TYR A 41 14.18 5.24 6.48
CA TYR A 41 13.33 5.15 5.30
C TYR A 41 12.52 6.44 5.12
N PRO A 42 11.96 6.69 3.93
CA PRO A 42 11.29 7.96 3.63
C PRO A 42 10.10 8.26 4.55
N PRO A 43 9.96 9.52 5.03
CA PRO A 43 8.91 9.90 5.98
C PRO A 43 7.51 10.04 5.33
N ASN A 44 7.44 10.07 4.01
CA ASN A 44 6.19 10.23 3.25
C ASN A 44 5.40 8.92 3.08
N VAL A 45 5.95 7.79 3.47
CA VAL A 45 5.21 6.53 3.57
C VAL A 45 4.29 6.58 4.79
N ARG A 46 2.99 6.52 4.55
CA ARG A 46 1.95 6.60 5.59
C ARG A 46 1.30 5.24 5.80
N LEU A 47 1.51 4.68 6.98
CA LEU A 47 1.01 3.35 7.33
C LEU A 47 -0.46 3.40 7.77
N VAL A 48 -1.29 2.64 7.08
CA VAL A 48 -2.65 2.30 7.52
C VAL A 48 -2.61 0.91 8.14
N ARG A 49 -2.64 0.85 9.46
CA ARG A 49 -2.60 -0.41 10.20
C ARG A 49 -3.91 -1.17 10.03
N THR A 50 -3.83 -2.40 9.56
CA THR A 50 -4.95 -3.32 9.45
C THR A 50 -4.69 -4.57 10.29
N MET A 51 -5.74 -5.16 10.87
CA MET A 51 -5.56 -6.38 11.68
C MET A 51 -5.04 -7.55 10.85
N CYS A 52 -5.32 -7.58 9.56
CA CYS A 52 -4.83 -8.57 8.61
C CYS A 52 -4.80 -7.96 7.21
N SER A 53 -3.82 -8.35 6.38
CA SER A 53 -3.83 -7.96 4.95
C SER A 53 -5.09 -8.46 4.23
N GLY A 54 -5.65 -9.59 4.66
CA GLY A 54 -6.93 -10.11 4.17
C GLY A 54 -8.12 -9.16 4.41
N ARG A 55 -7.99 -8.16 5.29
CA ARG A 55 -9.00 -7.12 5.54
C ARG A 55 -8.92 -5.97 4.54
N VAL A 56 -7.83 -5.84 3.82
CA VAL A 56 -7.67 -4.78 2.82
C VAL A 56 -8.59 -5.06 1.62
N ASP A 57 -9.72 -4.38 1.58
CA ASP A 57 -10.69 -4.48 0.48
C ASP A 57 -10.15 -3.74 -0.76
N GLN A 58 -10.48 -4.26 -1.96
CA GLN A 58 -10.13 -3.58 -3.21
C GLN A 58 -10.62 -2.12 -3.27
N ARG A 59 -11.77 -1.85 -2.64
CA ARG A 59 -12.35 -0.50 -2.58
C ARG A 59 -11.46 0.49 -1.83
N PHE A 60 -10.70 0.05 -0.82
CA PHE A 60 -9.76 0.91 -0.11
C PHE A 60 -8.58 1.31 -1.01
N ILE A 61 -8.07 0.35 -1.79
CA ILE A 61 -6.98 0.57 -2.74
C ILE A 61 -7.42 1.54 -3.84
N LEU A 62 -8.58 1.26 -4.45
CA LEU A 62 -9.13 2.11 -5.51
C LEU A 62 -9.48 3.51 -5.01
N HIS A 63 -9.99 3.62 -3.78
CA HIS A 63 -10.26 4.91 -3.13
C HIS A 63 -8.99 5.72 -2.94
N ALA A 64 -7.90 5.11 -2.49
CA ALA A 64 -6.62 5.81 -2.35
C ALA A 64 -6.16 6.41 -3.70
N PHE A 65 -6.25 5.66 -4.80
CA PHE A 65 -5.95 6.18 -6.14
C PHE A 65 -6.93 7.28 -6.59
N ALA A 66 -8.22 7.13 -6.31
CA ALA A 66 -9.23 8.15 -6.61
C ALA A 66 -9.01 9.45 -5.84
N MET A 67 -8.44 9.36 -4.62
CA MET A 67 -8.05 10.51 -3.80
C MET A 67 -6.69 11.09 -4.16
N GLY A 68 -5.99 10.51 -5.14
CA GLY A 68 -4.75 11.06 -5.68
C GLY A 68 -3.46 10.44 -5.12
N ALA A 69 -3.51 9.27 -4.51
CA ALA A 69 -2.30 8.55 -4.15
C ALA A 69 -1.49 8.18 -5.41
N PRO A 70 -0.22 8.58 -5.52
CA PRO A 70 0.63 8.16 -6.64
C PRO A 70 0.96 6.68 -6.58
N LEU A 71 1.12 6.14 -5.37
CA LEU A 71 1.49 4.75 -5.13
C LEU A 71 0.80 4.21 -3.88
N VAL A 72 0.39 2.95 -3.95
CA VAL A 72 -0.21 2.20 -2.82
C VAL A 72 0.57 0.92 -2.59
N LEU A 73 0.87 0.62 -1.33
CA LEU A 73 1.44 -0.65 -0.90
C LEU A 73 0.42 -1.45 -0.10
N VAL A 74 0.31 -2.73 -0.38
CA VAL A 74 -0.33 -3.71 0.50
C VAL A 74 0.74 -4.65 1.03
N SER A 75 0.86 -4.77 2.34
CA SER A 75 1.85 -5.66 2.94
C SER A 75 1.24 -6.62 3.95
N GLY A 76 1.72 -7.85 3.94
CA GLY A 76 1.20 -8.94 4.76
C GLY A 76 2.26 -9.92 5.21
N CYS A 77 1.81 -10.98 5.91
CA CYS A 77 2.65 -12.04 6.42
C CYS A 77 3.21 -12.93 5.29
N LEU A 78 4.38 -13.50 5.49
CA LEU A 78 4.90 -14.59 4.66
C LEU A 78 3.87 -15.74 4.57
N PHE A 79 3.86 -16.49 3.48
CA PHE A 79 2.83 -17.51 3.24
C PHE A 79 2.77 -18.59 4.31
N ALA A 80 3.93 -18.97 4.88
CA ALA A 80 4.01 -19.97 5.94
C ALA A 80 3.62 -19.43 7.32
N ASP A 81 3.65 -18.10 7.52
CA ASP A 81 3.55 -17.45 8.84
C ASP A 81 2.28 -16.63 9.01
N CYS A 82 1.28 -16.83 8.14
CA CYS A 82 0.05 -16.06 8.22
C CYS A 82 -0.69 -16.33 9.55
N HIS A 83 -0.88 -15.29 10.36
CA HIS A 83 -1.60 -15.38 11.64
C HIS A 83 -3.02 -15.96 11.49
N TYR A 84 -3.65 -15.73 10.35
CA TYR A 84 -4.99 -16.24 10.00
C TYR A 84 -4.92 -17.38 8.96
N ILE A 85 -3.87 -18.19 9.01
CA ILE A 85 -3.63 -19.40 8.22
C ILE A 85 -3.35 -19.07 6.75
N ASP A 86 -4.34 -18.62 5.99
CA ASP A 86 -4.25 -18.42 4.53
C ASP A 86 -4.78 -17.05 4.05
N ALA A 87 -5.04 -16.11 4.96
CA ALA A 87 -5.60 -14.80 4.62
C ALA A 87 -4.71 -14.01 3.64
N ASN A 88 -3.39 -14.19 3.67
CA ASN A 88 -2.44 -13.62 2.72
C ASN A 88 -2.66 -14.12 1.28
N ARG A 89 -3.06 -15.38 1.09
CA ARG A 89 -3.42 -15.92 -0.24
C ARG A 89 -4.64 -15.22 -0.83
N TRP A 90 -5.62 -14.91 0.01
CA TRP A 90 -6.79 -14.12 -0.39
C TRP A 90 -6.43 -12.67 -0.70
N THR A 91 -5.48 -12.11 0.04
CA THR A 91 -4.90 -10.79 -0.26
C THR A 91 -4.27 -10.77 -1.64
N GLN A 92 -3.41 -11.74 -1.94
CA GLN A 92 -2.76 -11.86 -3.25
C GLN A 92 -3.78 -11.89 -4.39
N ARG A 93 -4.76 -12.81 -4.33
CA ARG A 93 -5.80 -12.92 -5.35
C ARG A 93 -6.62 -11.64 -5.54
N ARG A 94 -6.80 -10.87 -4.46
CA ARG A 94 -7.50 -9.58 -4.51
C ARG A 94 -6.65 -8.52 -5.18
N VAL A 95 -5.37 -8.43 -4.84
CA VAL A 95 -4.44 -7.50 -5.46
C VAL A 95 -4.29 -7.80 -6.95
N GLU A 96 -4.16 -9.06 -7.35
CA GLU A 96 -4.13 -9.49 -8.76
C GLU A 96 -5.37 -9.00 -9.53
N ARG A 97 -6.55 -9.08 -8.93
CA ARG A 97 -7.78 -8.54 -9.54
C ARG A 97 -7.75 -7.01 -9.66
N VAL A 98 -7.13 -6.33 -8.69
CA VAL A 98 -6.99 -4.88 -8.76
C VAL A 98 -5.98 -4.49 -9.83
N TRP A 99 -4.85 -5.18 -9.98
CA TRP A 99 -3.91 -4.97 -11.09
C TRP A 99 -4.60 -5.03 -12.44
N ASN A 100 -5.36 -6.11 -12.70
CA ASN A 100 -6.14 -6.25 -13.93
C ASN A 100 -7.17 -5.11 -14.14
N ARG A 101 -7.72 -4.58 -13.04
CA ARG A 101 -8.67 -3.48 -13.10
C ARG A 101 -7.98 -2.14 -13.38
N LEU A 102 -6.81 -1.91 -12.83
CA LEU A 102 -5.99 -0.72 -13.10
C LEU A 102 -5.56 -0.70 -14.57
N GLU A 103 -5.05 -1.82 -15.07
CA GLU A 103 -4.63 -1.99 -16.47
C GLU A 103 -5.78 -1.68 -17.45
N LYS A 104 -6.98 -2.20 -17.21
CA LYS A 104 -8.18 -1.90 -18.02
C LYS A 104 -8.61 -0.43 -18.02
N LYS A 105 -8.06 0.37 -17.12
CA LYS A 105 -8.30 1.80 -16.98
C LYS A 105 -7.09 2.66 -17.37
N ASP A 106 -6.11 2.04 -18.03
CA ASP A 106 -4.85 2.68 -18.42
C ASP A 106 -4.07 3.28 -17.23
N ILE A 107 -4.21 2.68 -16.05
CA ILE A 107 -3.45 3.03 -14.84
C ILE A 107 -2.36 1.97 -14.68
N ARG A 108 -1.10 2.42 -14.57
CA ARG A 108 0.05 1.49 -14.41
C ARG A 108 -0.13 0.59 -13.18
N PRO A 109 -0.19 -0.75 -13.35
CA PRO A 109 -0.35 -1.68 -12.23
C PRO A 109 0.80 -1.60 -11.21
N GLU A 110 2.01 -1.21 -11.63
CA GLU A 110 3.20 -1.07 -10.80
C GLU A 110 3.02 -0.01 -9.70
N ARG A 111 2.04 0.85 -9.81
CA ARG A 111 1.66 1.81 -8.76
C ARG A 111 0.96 1.15 -7.57
N LEU A 112 0.55 -0.11 -7.71
CA LEU A 112 0.09 -0.96 -6.62
C LEU A 112 1.13 -2.03 -6.33
N GLN A 113 1.78 -1.93 -5.18
CA GLN A 113 2.79 -2.88 -4.73
C GLN A 113 2.22 -3.87 -3.71
N LEU A 114 2.69 -5.11 -3.75
CA LEU A 114 2.33 -6.17 -2.80
C LEU A 114 3.61 -6.79 -2.25
N GLU A 115 3.78 -6.73 -0.92
CA GLU A 115 4.98 -7.24 -0.26
C GLU A 115 4.65 -8.12 0.95
N TRP A 116 5.44 -9.16 1.11
CA TRP A 116 5.37 -10.07 2.26
C TRP A 116 6.54 -9.81 3.19
N ILE A 117 6.26 -9.28 4.39
CA ILE A 117 7.27 -8.85 5.36
C ILE A 117 6.94 -9.47 6.72
N SER A 118 7.88 -10.20 7.31
CA SER A 118 7.70 -10.73 8.65
C SER A 118 7.97 -9.70 9.74
N ALA A 119 7.51 -9.98 10.96
CA ALA A 119 7.75 -9.12 12.12
C ALA A 119 9.25 -8.92 12.44
N ALA A 120 10.09 -9.90 12.10
CA ALA A 120 11.53 -9.86 12.33
C ALA A 120 12.32 -9.17 11.19
N GLU A 121 11.67 -8.83 10.07
CA GLU A 121 12.35 -8.32 8.88
C GLU A 121 12.36 -6.78 8.80
N GLY A 122 12.82 -6.09 9.86
CA GLY A 122 12.94 -4.64 9.88
C GLY A 122 13.82 -4.09 8.74
N GLN A 123 14.90 -4.80 8.39
CA GLN A 123 15.78 -4.40 7.27
C GLN A 123 15.03 -4.50 5.92
N LYS A 124 14.26 -5.57 5.71
CA LYS A 124 13.42 -5.71 4.51
C LYS A 124 12.36 -4.62 4.47
N PHE A 125 11.72 -4.34 5.60
CA PHE A 125 10.75 -3.25 5.69
C PHE A 125 11.35 -1.93 5.21
N ALA A 126 12.49 -1.50 5.79
CA ALA A 126 13.14 -0.26 5.40
C ALA A 126 13.56 -0.25 3.92
N ARG A 127 14.09 -1.37 3.41
CA ARG A 127 14.44 -1.50 2.00
C ARG A 127 13.22 -1.31 1.09
N VAL A 128 12.12 -2.01 1.36
CA VAL A 128 10.87 -1.91 0.59
C VAL A 128 10.35 -0.46 0.61
N MET A 129 10.38 0.22 1.76
CA MET A 129 9.95 1.63 1.85
C MET A 129 10.79 2.54 0.95
N ASN A 130 12.10 2.30 0.84
CA ASN A 130 12.98 3.05 -0.06
C ASN A 130 12.69 2.72 -1.54
N GLU A 131 12.49 1.45 -1.88
CA GLU A 131 12.17 1.00 -3.24
C GLU A 131 10.83 1.60 -3.75
N ILE A 132 9.80 1.61 -2.91
CA ILE A 132 8.50 2.19 -3.29
C ILE A 132 8.55 3.72 -3.40
N GLU A 133 9.41 4.38 -2.65
CA GLU A 133 9.64 5.82 -2.82
C GLU A 133 10.31 6.13 -4.15
N GLU A 134 11.26 5.33 -4.57
CA GLU A 134 11.88 5.47 -5.88
C GLU A 134 10.83 5.31 -6.99
N LEU A 135 9.94 4.32 -6.88
CA LEU A 135 8.82 4.14 -7.81
C LEU A 135 7.86 5.33 -7.77
N ARG A 136 7.51 5.84 -6.58
CA ARG A 136 6.65 7.01 -6.44
C ARG A 136 7.22 8.22 -7.16
N SER A 137 8.52 8.45 -7.04
CA SER A 137 9.20 9.60 -7.67
C SER A 137 9.11 9.60 -9.19
N GLN A 138 8.84 8.44 -9.80
CA GLN A 138 8.66 8.27 -11.24
C GLN A 138 7.21 8.46 -11.70
N VAL A 139 6.26 8.58 -10.77
CA VAL A 139 4.84 8.79 -11.09
C VAL A 139 4.61 10.27 -11.37
N THR A 140 4.07 10.57 -12.56
CA THR A 140 3.82 11.95 -12.98
C THR A 140 2.49 12.49 -12.42
N PRO A 141 2.34 13.83 -12.30
CA PRO A 141 1.06 14.43 -11.91
C PRO A 141 -0.09 14.06 -12.85
N GLU A 142 0.18 13.94 -14.14
CA GLU A 142 -0.81 13.56 -15.16
C GLU A 142 -1.33 12.15 -14.93
N GLU A 143 -0.46 11.20 -14.53
CA GLU A 143 -0.87 9.83 -14.18
C GLU A 143 -1.76 9.81 -12.92
N VAL A 144 -1.50 10.69 -11.96
CA VAL A 144 -2.32 10.83 -10.75
C VAL A 144 -3.69 11.40 -11.09
N ASP A 145 -3.75 12.46 -11.91
CA ASP A 145 -5.01 13.09 -12.33
C ASP A 145 -5.85 12.13 -13.19
N HIS A 146 -5.22 11.40 -14.11
CA HIS A 146 -5.90 10.33 -14.85
C HIS A 146 -6.53 9.29 -13.93
N SER A 147 -5.83 8.87 -12.87
CA SER A 147 -6.35 7.89 -11.90
C SER A 147 -7.57 8.42 -11.15
N LYS A 148 -7.56 9.71 -10.75
CA LYS A 148 -8.71 10.36 -10.12
C LYS A 148 -9.94 10.33 -11.03
N GLU A 149 -9.78 10.74 -12.29
CA GLU A 149 -10.86 10.79 -13.27
C GLU A 149 -11.40 9.38 -13.56
N ALA A 150 -10.51 8.43 -13.87
CA ALA A 150 -10.89 7.07 -14.25
C ALA A 150 -11.57 6.28 -13.13
N LEU A 151 -11.31 6.61 -11.86
CA LEU A 151 -11.85 5.90 -10.69
C LEU A 151 -13.02 6.63 -10.03
N SER A 152 -13.13 7.95 -10.14
CA SER A 152 -14.26 8.73 -9.61
C SER A 152 -15.56 8.46 -10.37
N ALA A 153 -15.50 8.09 -11.63
CA ALA A 153 -16.66 7.81 -12.48
C ALA A 153 -17.44 6.53 -12.10
N ASN A 154 -17.00 5.77 -11.08
CA ASN A 154 -17.60 4.53 -10.61
C ASN A 154 -17.85 4.49 -9.08
N ALA A 155 -17.90 5.63 -8.44
CA ALA A 155 -18.28 5.75 -7.04
C ALA A 155 -19.79 5.91 -6.87
#